data_70cd2fe7ad0e8dea17d3783d13bdf4f2
#
_entry.id   70cd2fe7ad0e8dea17d3783d13bdf4f2
#
_cell.length_a   1.000
_cell.length_b   1.000
_cell.length_c   1.000
_cell.angle_alpha   90.00
_cell.angle_beta   90.00
_cell.angle_gamma   90.00
#
_symmetry.space_group_name_H-M   'P 1'
#
loop_
_entity.id
_entity.type
_entity.pdbx_description
1 polymer ?
#
loop_
_entity_poly.entity_id
_entity_poly.type
_entity_poly.pdbx_seq_one_letter_code
_entity_poly.pdbx_strand_id
1 'polypeptide(L)'
;ETETELSIPEQNYQFVMKMAGEVLRGEVDSKTFEAGAGFMPLTIEQVGDNFIAISHYYEQNGDAMADPDMEFAYDNDRKTLQARTYQQDALQRYDEVYGDDGYNEELEEELNLFAHEWFQTIEKQGYVPVQEAAELEAGELPAEEENTLELAPSWEQGEPAKKAQSYDLYPEVSGQNRHQYQIMEEVPEYGSAKEKFRANIAAIQLLKKCENEHRYATPEEQEILAKYVGWGGLSDAFDSKKSAWAAEYLELQTVLSEEEYESARESTLTAFYTPPIVIKSMYQALENMGLKSGNILEPSCGVGNFIGMKPESLSDCKMYGVELDSVSGRIAAQLYQKSKIAVEGYEKVNLPDSFFDVAIGNVPFGEFKVFDSRYDRYNFFIHDY
;
A
#
# COMPACT_ATOMS: atom_id res chain seq x y z
N GLU A 1 -35.32 -31.82 29.20
CA GLU A 1 -34.04 -31.05 29.39
C GLU A 1 -34.13 -29.89 28.44
N THR A 2 -34.26 -28.65 28.94
CA THR A 2 -34.19 -27.43 28.14
C THR A 2 -32.73 -27.27 27.77
N GLU A 3 -32.38 -27.43 26.46
CA GLU A 3 -31.09 -27.00 25.93
C GLU A 3 -30.94 -25.52 26.27
N THR A 4 -29.98 -25.19 27.09
CA THR A 4 -29.63 -23.79 27.38
C THR A 4 -29.03 -23.22 26.08
N GLU A 5 -29.67 -22.25 25.51
CA GLU A 5 -29.17 -21.56 24.32
C GLU A 5 -27.83 -20.90 24.65
N LEU A 6 -26.81 -21.17 23.84
CA LEU A 6 -25.46 -20.61 24.05
C LEU A 6 -25.46 -19.09 23.84
N SER A 7 -24.73 -18.38 24.68
CA SER A 7 -24.50 -16.96 24.50
C SER A 7 -23.69 -16.69 23.21
N ILE A 8 -23.74 -15.46 22.67
CA ILE A 8 -22.99 -15.06 21.47
C ILE A 8 -21.47 -15.31 21.64
N PRO A 9 -20.80 -14.95 22.75
CA PRO A 9 -19.40 -15.29 22.97
C PRO A 9 -19.10 -16.79 22.97
N GLU A 10 -20.02 -17.63 23.45
CA GLU A 10 -19.84 -19.08 23.40
C GLU A 10 -20.01 -19.64 21.99
N GLN A 11 -20.94 -19.10 21.20
CA GLN A 11 -21.12 -19.47 19.80
C GLN A 11 -19.91 -19.05 18.96
N ASN A 12 -19.37 -17.86 19.19
CA ASN A 12 -18.15 -17.35 18.55
C ASN A 12 -16.94 -18.24 18.87
N TYR A 13 -16.80 -18.67 20.12
CA TYR A 13 -15.74 -19.61 20.52
C TYR A 13 -15.86 -20.95 19.79
N GLN A 14 -17.08 -21.49 19.66
CA GLN A 14 -17.30 -22.75 18.94
C GLN A 14 -16.93 -22.67 17.47
N PHE A 15 -17.21 -21.53 16.83
CA PHE A 15 -16.80 -21.30 15.44
C PHE A 15 -15.28 -21.38 15.30
N VAL A 16 -14.52 -20.64 16.11
CA VAL A 16 -13.06 -20.64 16.04
C VAL A 16 -12.48 -22.00 16.44
N MET A 17 -13.03 -22.65 17.44
CA MET A 17 -12.61 -24.00 17.84
C MET A 17 -12.79 -25.02 16.71
N LYS A 18 -13.82 -24.89 15.90
CA LYS A 18 -14.08 -25.72 14.72
C LYS A 18 -13.07 -25.45 13.58
N MET A 19 -12.77 -24.18 13.32
CA MET A 19 -11.89 -23.79 12.22
C MET A 19 -10.41 -23.89 12.56
N ALA A 20 -10.01 -23.36 13.70
CA ALA A 20 -8.61 -23.20 14.11
C ALA A 20 -8.40 -23.55 15.59
N GLY A 21 -8.97 -24.64 16.07
CA GLY A 21 -8.82 -25.07 17.46
C GLY A 21 -7.38 -25.27 17.89
N GLU A 22 -6.47 -25.58 16.98
CA GLU A 22 -5.03 -25.70 17.22
C GLU A 22 -4.42 -24.35 17.67
N VAL A 23 -4.89 -23.21 17.12
CA VAL A 23 -4.47 -21.88 17.55
C VAL A 23 -4.92 -21.60 18.98
N LEU A 24 -6.19 -21.88 19.30
CA LEU A 24 -6.72 -21.70 20.67
C LEU A 24 -6.05 -22.59 21.73
N ARG A 25 -5.47 -23.72 21.31
CA ARG A 25 -4.70 -24.61 22.19
C ARG A 25 -3.21 -24.27 22.23
N GLY A 26 -2.75 -23.29 21.46
CA GLY A 26 -1.34 -22.92 21.36
C GLY A 26 -0.47 -23.99 20.69
N GLU A 27 -1.04 -24.83 19.83
CA GLU A 27 -0.34 -25.88 19.09
C GLU A 27 0.34 -25.29 17.83
N VAL A 28 -0.25 -24.22 17.27
CA VAL A 28 0.28 -23.42 16.16
C VAL A 28 0.01 -21.94 16.42
N ASP A 29 0.86 -21.06 15.93
CA ASP A 29 0.74 -19.61 16.13
C ASP A 29 -0.32 -18.97 15.21
N SER A 30 -0.50 -19.51 14.01
CA SER A 30 -1.47 -18.99 13.05
C SER A 30 -2.00 -20.07 12.10
N LYS A 31 -3.15 -19.77 11.47
CA LYS A 31 -3.77 -20.60 10.45
C LYS A 31 -4.45 -19.71 9.42
N THR A 32 -4.15 -19.93 8.14
CA THR A 32 -4.75 -19.19 7.02
C THR A 32 -5.65 -20.10 6.21
N PHE A 33 -6.76 -19.55 5.75
CA PHE A 33 -7.80 -20.24 5.01
C PHE A 33 -8.09 -19.49 3.71
N GLU A 34 -8.44 -20.22 2.67
CA GLU A 34 -8.87 -19.68 1.37
C GLU A 34 -10.27 -20.20 1.03
N ALA A 35 -11.02 -19.40 0.31
CA ALA A 35 -12.27 -19.75 -0.34
C ALA A 35 -12.11 -19.56 -1.85
N GLY A 36 -13.13 -19.94 -2.63
CA GLY A 36 -13.06 -19.84 -4.09
C GLY A 36 -12.69 -18.45 -4.62
N ALA A 37 -12.32 -18.35 -5.89
CA ALA A 37 -11.85 -17.11 -6.52
C ALA A 37 -12.77 -15.91 -6.25
N GLY A 38 -12.16 -14.82 -5.75
CA GLY A 38 -12.87 -13.57 -5.42
C GLY A 38 -13.13 -13.35 -3.93
N PHE A 39 -12.74 -14.29 -3.07
CA PHE A 39 -12.77 -14.10 -1.62
C PHE A 39 -11.37 -13.80 -1.08
N MET A 40 -11.30 -12.92 -0.09
CA MET A 40 -10.05 -12.62 0.61
C MET A 40 -9.63 -13.78 1.51
N PRO A 41 -8.32 -14.07 1.65
CA PRO A 41 -7.86 -15.03 2.64
C PRO A 41 -8.31 -14.64 4.06
N LEU A 42 -8.65 -15.63 4.87
CA LEU A 42 -8.96 -15.46 6.28
C LEU A 42 -7.78 -15.95 7.11
N THR A 43 -7.25 -15.12 7.98
CA THR A 43 -6.19 -15.50 8.92
C THR A 43 -6.71 -15.49 10.36
N ILE A 44 -6.38 -16.54 11.12
CA ILE A 44 -6.60 -16.63 12.56
C ILE A 44 -5.24 -16.83 13.20
N GLU A 45 -4.80 -15.87 14.01
CA GLU A 45 -3.47 -15.88 14.60
C GLU A 45 -3.46 -15.53 16.08
N GLN A 46 -2.49 -16.04 16.82
CA GLN A 46 -2.28 -15.70 18.21
C GLN A 46 -1.49 -14.40 18.33
N VAL A 47 -2.07 -13.38 18.97
CA VAL A 47 -1.47 -12.05 19.12
C VAL A 47 -1.05 -11.76 20.57
N GLY A 48 -1.33 -12.66 21.50
CA GLY A 48 -0.94 -12.54 22.91
C GLY A 48 -1.41 -13.73 23.75
N ASP A 49 -1.08 -13.73 25.03
CA ASP A 49 -1.56 -14.74 25.97
C ASP A 49 -3.10 -14.67 26.09
N ASN A 50 -3.81 -15.68 25.57
CA ASN A 50 -5.27 -15.74 25.47
C ASN A 50 -5.91 -14.67 24.56
N PHE A 51 -5.17 -14.16 23.58
CA PHE A 51 -5.66 -13.27 22.56
C PHE A 51 -5.39 -13.81 21.17
N ILE A 52 -6.38 -13.71 20.29
CA ILE A 52 -6.24 -14.00 18.85
C ILE A 52 -6.73 -12.83 18.03
N ALA A 53 -6.15 -12.67 16.84
CA ALA A 53 -6.70 -11.85 15.77
C ALA A 53 -7.37 -12.74 14.73
N ILE A 54 -8.49 -12.26 14.18
CA ILE A 54 -9.20 -12.86 13.04
C ILE A 54 -9.37 -11.79 12.02
N SER A 55 -8.83 -12.00 10.82
CA SER A 55 -8.74 -10.93 9.85
C SER A 55 -8.95 -11.41 8.43
N HIS A 56 -9.56 -10.54 7.64
CA HIS A 56 -9.44 -10.49 6.19
C HIS A 56 -8.57 -9.29 5.83
N TYR A 57 -7.65 -9.52 4.91
CA TYR A 57 -6.89 -8.45 4.30
C TYR A 57 -7.06 -8.52 2.79
N TYR A 58 -7.30 -7.37 2.17
CA TYR A 58 -7.18 -7.20 0.74
C TYR A 58 -6.07 -6.22 0.42
N GLU A 59 -5.50 -6.38 -0.74
CA GLU A 59 -4.47 -5.47 -1.21
C GLU A 59 -5.13 -4.30 -1.95
N GLN A 60 -4.92 -3.08 -1.44
CA GLN A 60 -5.31 -1.85 -2.12
C GLN A 60 -4.10 -0.96 -2.27
N ASN A 61 -3.69 -0.71 -3.52
CA ASN A 61 -2.49 0.08 -3.85
C ASN A 61 -1.16 -0.45 -3.27
N GLY A 62 -1.09 -1.74 -2.96
CA GLY A 62 0.07 -2.36 -2.32
C GLY A 62 -0.02 -2.41 -0.79
N ASP A 63 -1.06 -1.83 -0.20
CA ASP A 63 -1.32 -1.89 1.23
C ASP A 63 -2.27 -3.04 1.55
N ALA A 64 -1.99 -3.76 2.63
CA ALA A 64 -2.94 -4.70 3.20
C ALA A 64 -3.97 -3.91 4.01
N MET A 65 -5.19 -3.90 3.50
CA MET A 65 -6.32 -3.24 4.12
C MET A 65 -7.10 -4.24 4.95
N ALA A 66 -7.32 -3.94 6.21
CA ALA A 66 -8.17 -4.73 7.09
C ALA A 66 -9.64 -4.63 6.66
N ASP A 67 -10.30 -5.78 6.46
CA ASP A 67 -11.72 -5.82 6.08
C ASP A 67 -12.47 -7.07 6.58
N PRO A 68 -12.80 -7.18 7.85
CA PRO A 68 -12.22 -6.49 8.99
C PRO A 68 -10.98 -7.21 9.58
N ASP A 69 -10.33 -6.55 10.53
CA ASP A 69 -9.42 -7.16 11.50
C ASP A 69 -10.01 -6.99 12.90
N MET A 70 -10.14 -8.07 13.65
CA MET A 70 -10.71 -8.07 14.98
C MET A 70 -9.84 -8.87 15.95
N GLU A 71 -9.49 -8.27 17.07
CA GLU A 71 -8.87 -9.01 18.17
C GLU A 71 -9.91 -9.49 19.18
N PHE A 72 -9.65 -10.68 19.73
CA PHE A 72 -10.52 -11.35 20.69
C PHE A 72 -9.73 -11.85 21.87
N ALA A 73 -10.28 -11.68 23.07
CA ALA A 73 -9.87 -12.45 24.24
C ALA A 73 -10.64 -13.79 24.28
N TYR A 74 -9.94 -14.90 24.44
CA TYR A 74 -10.58 -16.20 24.58
C TYR A 74 -10.33 -16.82 25.96
N ASP A 75 -11.30 -17.60 26.42
CA ASP A 75 -11.22 -18.37 27.67
C ASP A 75 -11.58 -19.84 27.36
N ASN A 76 -10.56 -20.70 27.40
CA ASN A 76 -10.71 -22.13 27.10
C ASN A 76 -11.52 -22.89 28.18
N ASP A 77 -11.55 -22.40 29.44
CA ASP A 77 -12.30 -23.02 30.51
C ASP A 77 -13.79 -22.67 30.43
N ARG A 78 -14.09 -21.40 30.15
CA ARG A 78 -15.46 -20.91 30.01
C ARG A 78 -15.99 -21.11 28.59
N LYS A 79 -15.11 -21.41 27.63
CA LYS A 79 -15.42 -21.58 26.20
C LYS A 79 -16.07 -20.32 25.61
N THR A 80 -15.47 -19.17 25.86
CA THR A 80 -15.93 -17.87 25.38
C THR A 80 -14.88 -17.18 24.53
N LEU A 81 -15.34 -16.42 23.54
CA LEU A 81 -14.54 -15.54 22.67
C LEU A 81 -15.19 -14.18 22.68
N GLN A 82 -14.49 -13.16 23.21
CA GLN A 82 -15.01 -11.82 23.42
C GLN A 82 -14.19 -10.81 22.59
N ALA A 83 -14.87 -10.02 21.77
CA ALA A 83 -14.25 -8.99 20.96
C ALA A 83 -13.54 -7.93 21.82
N ARG A 84 -12.40 -7.44 21.36
CA ARG A 84 -11.58 -6.41 22.01
C ARG A 84 -11.36 -5.20 21.12
N THR A 85 -11.08 -5.44 19.85
CA THR A 85 -10.89 -4.39 18.86
C THR A 85 -11.65 -4.72 17.58
N TYR A 86 -11.92 -3.70 16.80
CA TYR A 86 -12.43 -3.80 15.45
C TYR A 86 -11.74 -2.77 14.59
N GLN A 87 -11.17 -3.20 13.48
CA GLN A 87 -10.58 -2.33 12.48
C GLN A 87 -11.17 -2.64 11.11
N GLN A 88 -11.56 -1.58 10.39
CA GLN A 88 -11.95 -1.67 8.99
C GLN A 88 -11.44 -0.45 8.25
N ASP A 89 -10.40 -0.63 7.46
CA ASP A 89 -9.64 0.47 6.88
C ASP A 89 -10.46 1.23 5.82
N ALA A 90 -11.24 0.52 5.02
CA ALA A 90 -12.14 1.14 4.04
C ALA A 90 -13.13 2.14 4.67
N LEU A 91 -13.51 1.94 5.92
CA LEU A 91 -14.39 2.83 6.68
C LEU A 91 -13.63 3.80 7.60
N GLN A 92 -12.29 3.70 7.68
CA GLN A 92 -11.45 4.43 8.63
C GLN A 92 -11.98 4.26 10.07
N ARG A 93 -12.44 3.06 10.40
CA ARG A 93 -13.04 2.73 11.68
C ARG A 93 -12.06 1.88 12.49
N TYR A 94 -11.75 2.36 13.68
CA TYR A 94 -11.06 1.62 14.72
C TYR A 94 -11.82 1.80 16.02
N ASP A 95 -12.26 0.71 16.60
CA ASP A 95 -12.98 0.68 17.86
C ASP A 95 -12.23 -0.20 18.85
N GLU A 96 -12.16 0.23 20.10
CA GLU A 96 -11.48 -0.47 21.19
C GLU A 96 -12.39 -0.55 22.41
N VAL A 97 -12.66 -1.78 22.88
CA VAL A 97 -13.55 -2.04 24.04
C VAL A 97 -12.94 -1.50 25.33
N TYR A 98 -11.62 -1.47 25.44
CA TYR A 98 -10.87 -0.94 26.60
C TYR A 98 -10.04 0.27 26.17
N GLY A 99 -10.67 1.40 25.91
CA GLY A 99 -10.01 2.64 25.53
C GLY A 99 -9.63 3.53 26.70
N ASP A 100 -9.21 4.77 26.39
CA ASP A 100 -8.81 5.77 27.39
C ASP A 100 -9.91 6.11 28.41
N ASP A 101 -11.18 6.01 28.00
CA ASP A 101 -12.38 6.22 28.85
C ASP A 101 -12.77 4.98 29.67
N GLY A 102 -12.02 3.88 29.54
CA GLY A 102 -12.24 2.61 30.24
C GLY A 102 -13.01 1.56 29.45
N TYR A 103 -13.66 0.62 30.14
CA TYR A 103 -14.40 -0.47 29.54
C TYR A 103 -15.76 -0.01 28.99
N ASN A 104 -16.06 -0.37 27.74
CA ASN A 104 -17.30 -0.08 27.04
C ASN A 104 -18.10 -1.36 26.77
N GLU A 105 -19.07 -1.66 27.66
CA GLU A 105 -19.89 -2.87 27.60
C GLU A 105 -20.80 -2.92 26.35
N GLU A 106 -21.39 -1.76 25.98
CA GLU A 106 -22.29 -1.66 24.81
C GLU A 106 -21.51 -1.94 23.50
N LEU A 107 -20.29 -1.42 23.39
CA LEU A 107 -19.42 -1.71 22.25
C LEU A 107 -18.99 -3.19 22.21
N GLU A 108 -18.65 -3.79 23.35
CA GLU A 108 -18.32 -5.22 23.39
C GLU A 108 -19.49 -6.10 22.90
N GLU A 109 -20.72 -5.78 23.31
CA GLU A 109 -21.92 -6.48 22.84
C GLU A 109 -22.13 -6.30 21.33
N GLU A 110 -21.99 -5.07 20.82
CA GLU A 110 -22.09 -4.76 19.38
C GLU A 110 -21.06 -5.56 18.56
N LEU A 111 -19.80 -5.52 18.98
CA LEU A 111 -18.71 -6.19 18.26
C LEU A 111 -18.81 -7.73 18.34
N ASN A 112 -19.27 -8.30 19.46
CA ASN A 112 -19.52 -9.72 19.56
C ASN A 112 -20.62 -10.18 18.62
N LEU A 113 -21.70 -9.39 18.48
CA LEU A 113 -22.79 -9.69 17.55
C LEU A 113 -22.34 -9.58 16.11
N PHE A 114 -21.60 -8.52 15.76
CA PHE A 114 -21.00 -8.37 14.45
C PHE A 114 -20.12 -9.58 14.08
N ALA A 115 -19.23 -9.98 14.98
CA ALA A 115 -18.36 -11.13 14.77
C ALA A 115 -19.16 -12.40 14.53
N HIS A 116 -20.26 -12.60 15.26
CA HIS A 116 -21.14 -13.75 15.09
C HIS A 116 -21.75 -13.80 13.68
N GLU A 117 -22.28 -12.69 13.17
CA GLU A 117 -22.84 -12.60 11.82
C GLU A 117 -21.77 -12.79 10.74
N TRP A 118 -20.59 -12.24 10.97
CA TRP A 118 -19.44 -12.39 10.08
C TRP A 118 -18.99 -13.85 10.01
N PHE A 119 -18.85 -14.54 11.15
CA PHE A 119 -18.49 -15.96 11.22
C PHE A 119 -19.50 -16.86 10.52
N GLN A 120 -20.79 -16.57 10.61
CA GLN A 120 -21.81 -17.27 9.83
C GLN A 120 -21.63 -17.09 8.33
N THR A 121 -21.17 -15.92 7.91
CA THR A 121 -20.87 -15.62 6.50
C THR A 121 -19.64 -16.40 6.03
N ILE A 122 -18.56 -16.42 6.82
CA ILE A 122 -17.34 -17.20 6.54
C ILE A 122 -17.70 -18.71 6.41
N GLU A 123 -18.52 -19.25 7.28
CA GLU A 123 -18.95 -20.66 7.20
C GLU A 123 -19.69 -20.97 5.88
N LYS A 124 -20.55 -20.07 5.42
CA LYS A 124 -21.28 -20.22 4.14
C LYS A 124 -20.38 -20.09 2.92
N GLN A 125 -19.28 -19.35 3.01
CA GLN A 125 -18.31 -19.14 1.93
C GLN A 125 -17.38 -20.34 1.73
N GLY A 126 -17.33 -21.29 2.67
CA GLY A 126 -16.63 -22.56 2.52
C GLY A 126 -15.11 -22.46 2.57
N TYR A 127 -14.58 -21.64 3.47
CA TYR A 127 -13.13 -21.51 3.70
C TYR A 127 -12.50 -22.84 4.11
N VAL A 128 -11.37 -23.20 3.46
CA VAL A 128 -10.55 -24.38 3.73
C VAL A 128 -9.11 -23.96 4.07
N PRO A 129 -8.39 -24.71 4.93
CA PRO A 129 -6.97 -24.41 5.20
C PRO A 129 -6.14 -24.41 3.93
N VAL A 130 -5.20 -23.47 3.79
CA VAL A 130 -4.35 -23.30 2.60
C VAL A 130 -3.61 -24.60 2.20
N GLN A 131 -3.20 -25.41 3.19
CA GLN A 131 -2.55 -26.70 2.93
C GLN A 131 -3.49 -27.72 2.25
N GLU A 132 -4.77 -27.72 2.58
CA GLU A 132 -5.77 -28.59 1.95
C GLU A 132 -6.19 -28.06 0.57
N ALA A 133 -6.20 -26.75 0.37
CA ALA A 133 -6.47 -26.13 -0.94
C ALA A 133 -5.40 -26.50 -1.98
N ALA A 134 -4.13 -26.51 -1.58
CA ALA A 134 -3.02 -26.94 -2.45
C ALA A 134 -3.07 -28.43 -2.81
N GLU A 135 -3.60 -29.30 -1.93
CA GLU A 135 -3.80 -30.73 -2.21
C GLU A 135 -5.00 -30.98 -3.14
N LEU A 136 -6.03 -30.14 -3.11
CA LEU A 136 -7.20 -30.23 -4.00
C LEU A 136 -6.86 -29.79 -5.43
N GLU A 137 -5.97 -28.83 -5.62
CA GLU A 137 -5.48 -28.41 -6.93
C GLU A 137 -4.40 -29.36 -7.50
N ALA A 138 -3.67 -30.08 -6.65
CA ALA A 138 -2.63 -31.02 -7.05
C ALA A 138 -3.15 -32.40 -7.49
N GLY A 139 -4.46 -32.65 -7.45
CA GLY A 139 -5.08 -33.95 -7.68
C GLY A 139 -5.12 -34.47 -9.13
N GLU A 140 -4.60 -33.76 -10.12
CA GLU A 140 -4.55 -34.26 -11.53
C GLU A 140 -3.22 -34.00 -12.22
N LEU A 141 -2.16 -34.73 -11.86
CA LEU A 141 -1.01 -34.97 -12.75
C LEU A 141 -0.36 -36.34 -12.46
N PRO A 142 0.04 -37.11 -13.50
CA PRO A 142 0.59 -38.44 -13.31
C PRO A 142 2.05 -38.42 -12.83
N ALA A 143 2.38 -39.41 -12.00
CA ALA A 143 3.68 -39.60 -11.40
C ALA A 143 4.81 -39.71 -12.44
N GLU A 144 5.88 -38.94 -12.28
CA GLU A 144 7.19 -39.22 -12.84
C GLU A 144 8.24 -39.39 -11.73
N GLU A 145 9.17 -40.29 -12.00
CA GLU A 145 10.07 -41.02 -11.12
C GLU A 145 11.03 -40.16 -10.27
N GLU A 146 11.22 -40.61 -9.03
CA GLU A 146 12.29 -40.16 -8.11
C GLU A 146 13.68 -40.31 -8.75
N ASN A 147 14.40 -39.20 -8.84
CA ASN A 147 15.83 -39.20 -9.03
C ASN A 147 16.49 -38.36 -7.94
N THR A 148 17.05 -39.05 -6.94
CA THR A 148 17.78 -38.48 -5.83
C THR A 148 19.07 -37.83 -6.29
N LEU A 149 19.13 -36.50 -6.32
CA LEU A 149 20.36 -35.73 -6.44
C LEU A 149 20.55 -34.91 -5.16
N GLU A 150 21.74 -35.04 -4.56
CA GLU A 150 22.18 -34.30 -3.40
C GLU A 150 22.05 -32.79 -3.63
N LEU A 151 21.29 -32.10 -2.76
CA LEU A 151 21.04 -30.67 -2.84
C LEU A 151 22.28 -29.89 -2.37
N ALA A 152 22.91 -29.17 -3.28
CA ALA A 152 23.78 -28.07 -2.95
C ALA A 152 22.99 -26.93 -2.27
N PRO A 153 23.59 -26.11 -1.40
CA PRO A 153 22.89 -25.04 -0.67
C PRO A 153 22.19 -24.06 -1.64
N SER A 154 20.96 -23.65 -1.30
CA SER A 154 20.05 -22.89 -2.16
C SER A 154 20.52 -21.50 -2.66
N TRP A 155 21.64 -20.99 -2.15
CA TRP A 155 22.24 -19.72 -2.58
C TRP A 155 23.12 -19.84 -3.84
N GLU A 156 23.42 -21.06 -4.32
CA GLU A 156 24.17 -21.28 -5.57
C GLU A 156 23.28 -21.50 -6.81
N GLN A 157 21.97 -21.64 -6.63
CA GLN A 157 21.03 -21.73 -7.75
C GLN A 157 20.51 -20.32 -8.06
N GLY A 158 21.26 -19.59 -8.88
CA GLY A 158 20.79 -18.32 -9.42
C GLY A 158 19.50 -18.54 -10.20
N GLU A 159 18.40 -17.92 -9.77
CA GLU A 159 17.18 -17.85 -10.58
C GLU A 159 17.53 -17.33 -11.98
N PRO A 160 16.88 -17.82 -13.05
CA PRO A 160 17.10 -17.29 -14.39
C PRO A 160 16.79 -15.79 -14.33
N ALA A 161 17.76 -14.96 -14.70
CA ALA A 161 17.66 -13.52 -14.67
C ALA A 161 16.31 -13.07 -15.25
N LYS A 162 15.39 -12.61 -14.40
CA LYS A 162 14.16 -11.94 -14.82
C LYS A 162 14.60 -10.83 -15.75
N LYS A 163 13.99 -10.73 -16.95
CA LYS A 163 14.29 -9.63 -17.87
C LYS A 163 14.20 -8.32 -17.09
N ALA A 164 15.27 -7.53 -17.14
CA ALA A 164 15.30 -6.23 -16.49
C ALA A 164 14.05 -5.44 -16.90
N GLN A 165 13.24 -5.07 -15.93
CA GLN A 165 12.03 -4.29 -16.14
C GLN A 165 12.48 -2.91 -16.63
N SER A 166 11.96 -2.43 -17.76
CA SER A 166 12.29 -1.12 -18.27
C SER A 166 11.38 -0.10 -17.60
N TYR A 167 11.93 0.78 -16.80
CA TYR A 167 11.22 1.91 -16.19
C TYR A 167 11.23 3.17 -17.07
N ASP A 168 11.53 3.04 -18.36
CA ASP A 168 11.37 4.09 -19.34
C ASP A 168 9.94 4.09 -19.88
N LEU A 169 9.25 5.21 -19.76
CA LEU A 169 7.86 5.33 -20.24
C LEU A 169 7.77 5.09 -21.77
N TYR A 170 8.70 5.66 -22.54
CA TYR A 170 8.80 5.49 -24.00
C TYR A 170 10.26 5.17 -24.36
N PRO A 171 10.67 3.88 -24.29
CA PRO A 171 12.06 3.46 -24.53
C PRO A 171 12.57 3.79 -25.94
N GLU A 172 11.67 3.89 -26.93
CA GLU A 172 11.96 4.23 -28.32
C GLU A 172 12.39 5.68 -28.53
N VAL A 173 12.07 6.57 -27.59
CA VAL A 173 12.47 7.98 -27.67
C VAL A 173 13.93 8.14 -27.25
N SER A 174 14.78 8.63 -28.17
CA SER A 174 16.20 8.82 -27.89
C SER A 174 16.42 9.81 -26.73
N GLY A 175 17.50 9.61 -25.96
CA GLY A 175 17.82 10.49 -24.82
C GLY A 175 18.03 11.97 -25.18
N GLN A 176 18.37 12.28 -26.44
CA GLN A 176 18.52 13.66 -26.93
C GLN A 176 17.18 14.37 -27.06
N ASN A 177 16.10 13.61 -27.27
CA ASN A 177 14.74 14.12 -27.41
C ASN A 177 13.95 14.07 -26.08
N ARG A 178 14.62 13.75 -24.97
CA ARG A 178 14.04 13.73 -23.64
C ARG A 178 14.37 15.00 -22.88
N HIS A 179 13.39 15.55 -22.22
CA HIS A 179 13.50 16.74 -21.39
C HIS A 179 13.53 16.37 -19.90
N GLN A 180 14.28 17.12 -19.13
CA GLN A 180 14.39 16.96 -17.68
C GLN A 180 13.97 18.28 -17.04
N TYR A 181 12.81 18.27 -16.40
CA TYR A 181 12.32 19.46 -15.72
C TYR A 181 13.24 19.82 -14.54
N GLN A 182 13.47 21.10 -14.35
CA GLN A 182 14.26 21.64 -13.23
C GLN A 182 13.38 22.57 -12.41
N ILE A 183 13.27 22.29 -11.14
CA ILE A 183 12.61 23.21 -10.20
C ILE A 183 13.63 24.28 -9.81
N MET A 184 13.52 25.45 -10.45
CA MET A 184 14.51 26.52 -10.30
C MET A 184 14.35 27.32 -9.02
N GLU A 185 13.13 27.62 -8.62
CA GLU A 185 12.79 28.41 -7.43
C GLU A 185 11.45 27.94 -6.87
N GLU A 186 10.88 28.52 -5.93
CA GLU A 186 9.73 28.23 -5.08
C GLU A 186 8.65 27.27 -5.64
N VAL A 187 8.21 26.33 -4.78
CA VAL A 187 7.00 25.52 -5.04
C VAL A 187 5.82 26.49 -5.25
N PRO A 188 4.96 26.28 -6.24
CA PRO A 188 3.83 27.16 -6.48
C PRO A 188 2.98 27.34 -5.22
N GLU A 189 2.90 28.57 -4.73
CA GLU A 189 1.95 28.90 -3.67
C GLU A 189 0.58 29.20 -4.32
N TYR A 190 -0.43 28.47 -3.90
CA TYR A 190 -1.80 28.67 -4.37
C TYR A 190 -2.53 29.56 -3.36
N GLY A 191 -3.15 30.64 -3.84
CA GLY A 191 -3.92 31.56 -3.02
C GLY A 191 -5.21 30.94 -2.45
N SER A 192 -5.71 29.87 -3.06
CA SER A 192 -6.93 29.19 -2.61
C SER A 192 -6.93 27.71 -2.92
N ALA A 193 -7.72 26.93 -2.17
CA ALA A 193 -7.95 25.51 -2.41
C ALA A 193 -8.54 25.25 -3.83
N LYS A 194 -9.38 26.14 -4.32
CA LYS A 194 -9.95 26.05 -5.68
C LYS A 194 -8.91 26.26 -6.79
N GLU A 195 -7.92 27.12 -6.57
CA GLU A 195 -6.80 27.28 -7.53
C GLU A 195 -5.92 26.06 -7.57
N LYS A 196 -5.61 25.50 -6.39
CA LYS A 196 -4.89 24.23 -6.27
C LYS A 196 -5.62 23.10 -7.00
N PHE A 197 -6.92 22.96 -6.76
CA PHE A 197 -7.76 21.99 -7.46
C PHE A 197 -7.67 22.14 -8.99
N ARG A 198 -7.85 23.36 -9.51
CA ARG A 198 -7.80 23.60 -10.97
C ARG A 198 -6.44 23.28 -11.57
N ALA A 199 -5.35 23.59 -10.87
CA ALA A 199 -4.01 23.23 -11.30
C ALA A 199 -3.82 21.71 -11.39
N ASN A 200 -4.31 20.96 -10.38
CA ASN A 200 -4.28 19.49 -10.40
C ASN A 200 -5.08 18.93 -11.58
N ILE A 201 -6.29 19.42 -11.82
CA ILE A 201 -7.14 18.97 -12.94
C ILE A 201 -6.47 19.24 -14.29
N ALA A 202 -5.91 20.45 -14.48
CA ALA A 202 -5.21 20.81 -15.72
C ALA A 202 -4.00 19.88 -15.98
N ALA A 203 -3.24 19.57 -14.94
CA ALA A 203 -2.10 18.66 -15.05
C ALA A 203 -2.56 17.23 -15.40
N ILE A 204 -3.61 16.71 -14.76
CA ILE A 204 -4.13 15.37 -15.04
C ILE A 204 -4.71 15.27 -16.46
N GLN A 205 -5.45 16.26 -16.91
CA GLN A 205 -5.97 16.29 -18.29
C GLN A 205 -4.85 16.29 -19.31
N LEU A 206 -3.77 17.05 -19.05
CA LEU A 206 -2.60 17.08 -19.91
C LEU A 206 -1.84 15.75 -19.87
N LEU A 207 -1.66 15.15 -18.69
CA LEU A 207 -1.08 13.82 -18.54
C LEU A 207 -1.80 12.82 -19.44
N LYS A 208 -3.12 12.72 -19.30
CA LYS A 208 -3.96 11.79 -20.09
C LYS A 208 -3.90 12.08 -21.58
N LYS A 209 -3.76 13.35 -21.97
CA LYS A 209 -3.54 13.72 -23.37
C LYS A 209 -2.20 13.18 -23.89
N CYS A 210 -1.09 13.38 -23.15
CA CYS A 210 0.22 12.87 -23.54
C CYS A 210 0.24 11.34 -23.67
N GLU A 211 -0.43 10.65 -22.74
CA GLU A 211 -0.57 9.18 -22.74
C GLU A 211 -1.38 8.70 -23.95
N ASN A 212 -2.53 9.32 -24.24
CA ASN A 212 -3.35 8.98 -25.39
C ASN A 212 -2.61 9.22 -26.73
N GLU A 213 -1.75 10.23 -26.78
CA GLU A 213 -0.90 10.55 -27.93
C GLU A 213 0.40 9.72 -27.95
N HIS A 214 0.63 8.88 -26.94
CA HIS A 214 1.81 8.01 -26.77
C HIS A 214 3.13 8.79 -26.93
N ARG A 215 3.31 9.85 -26.16
CA ARG A 215 4.46 10.73 -26.23
C ARG A 215 4.83 11.34 -24.88
N TYR A 216 6.06 11.80 -24.78
CA TYR A 216 6.48 12.67 -23.69
C TYR A 216 5.87 14.07 -23.81
N ALA A 217 5.74 14.73 -22.65
CA ALA A 217 5.38 16.14 -22.57
C ALA A 217 6.50 17.04 -23.13
N THR A 218 6.12 18.13 -23.80
CA THR A 218 7.08 19.17 -24.22
C THR A 218 7.53 20.01 -23.02
N PRO A 219 8.61 20.81 -23.13
CA PRO A 219 9.03 21.71 -22.05
C PRO A 219 7.91 22.65 -21.56
N GLU A 220 7.09 23.17 -22.47
CA GLU A 220 5.95 24.04 -22.12
C GLU A 220 4.84 23.28 -21.43
N GLU A 221 4.63 22.03 -21.81
CA GLU A 221 3.66 21.12 -21.15
C GLU A 221 4.17 20.69 -19.76
N GLN A 222 5.47 20.52 -19.57
CA GLN A 222 6.07 20.25 -18.27
C GLN A 222 5.80 21.38 -17.26
N GLU A 223 5.74 22.63 -17.68
CA GLU A 223 5.36 23.76 -16.82
C GLU A 223 3.91 23.65 -16.29
N ILE A 224 3.03 22.98 -17.02
CA ILE A 224 1.66 22.71 -16.57
C ILE A 224 1.64 21.51 -15.63
N LEU A 225 2.33 20.44 -15.97
CA LEU A 225 2.43 19.23 -15.14
C LEU A 225 3.08 19.54 -13.78
N ALA A 226 4.11 20.40 -13.76
CA ALA A 226 4.80 20.81 -12.52
C ALA A 226 3.91 21.58 -11.54
N LYS A 227 2.73 22.02 -11.97
CA LYS A 227 1.73 22.66 -11.09
C LYS A 227 0.87 21.67 -10.32
N TYR A 228 0.99 20.40 -10.59
CA TYR A 228 0.32 19.37 -9.79
C TYR A 228 0.98 19.29 -8.40
N VAL A 229 0.18 19.38 -7.36
CA VAL A 229 0.64 19.40 -5.96
C VAL A 229 -0.13 18.41 -5.08
N GLY A 230 -0.77 17.42 -5.71
CA GLY A 230 -1.55 16.41 -5.00
C GLY A 230 -2.79 16.95 -4.28
N TRP A 231 -3.40 16.11 -3.49
CA TRP A 231 -4.73 16.36 -2.93
C TRP A 231 -4.71 16.78 -1.45
N GLY A 232 -3.55 16.87 -0.82
CA GLY A 232 -3.43 17.29 0.57
C GLY A 232 -4.18 18.60 0.85
N GLY A 233 -5.08 18.59 1.84
CA GLY A 233 -5.92 19.73 2.19
C GLY A 233 -7.09 19.99 1.23
N LEU A 234 -7.44 19.09 0.31
CA LEU A 234 -8.56 19.20 -0.63
C LEU A 234 -9.68 18.19 -0.35
N SER A 235 -9.81 17.66 0.86
CA SER A 235 -10.81 16.67 1.23
C SER A 235 -12.25 17.10 0.90
N ASP A 236 -12.55 18.39 0.98
CA ASP A 236 -13.88 18.95 0.63
C ASP A 236 -14.27 18.71 -0.84
N ALA A 237 -13.31 18.55 -1.75
CA ALA A 237 -13.57 18.27 -3.16
C ALA A 237 -14.08 16.83 -3.38
N PHE A 238 -13.83 15.93 -2.43
CA PHE A 238 -14.23 14.53 -2.45
C PHE A 238 -15.51 14.26 -1.64
N ASP A 239 -16.09 15.27 -0.99
CA ASP A 239 -17.31 15.15 -0.19
C ASP A 239 -18.55 15.59 -0.99
N SER A 240 -19.39 14.64 -1.37
CA SER A 240 -20.65 14.88 -2.09
C SER A 240 -21.63 15.80 -1.36
N LYS A 241 -21.49 15.98 -0.04
CA LYS A 241 -22.36 16.81 0.79
C LYS A 241 -21.91 18.29 0.82
N LYS A 242 -20.74 18.61 0.32
CA LYS A 242 -20.18 19.97 0.28
C LYS A 242 -20.70 20.73 -0.96
N SER A 243 -21.83 21.43 -0.80
CA SER A 243 -22.46 22.18 -1.90
C SER A 243 -21.54 23.20 -2.58
N ALA A 244 -20.59 23.80 -1.84
CA ALA A 244 -19.58 24.72 -2.38
C ALA A 244 -18.56 24.04 -3.32
N TRP A 245 -18.47 22.71 -3.30
CA TRP A 245 -17.56 21.88 -4.08
C TRP A 245 -18.29 20.92 -5.06
N ALA A 246 -19.61 21.06 -5.21
CA ALA A 246 -20.43 20.14 -6.00
C ALA A 246 -19.97 20.02 -7.47
N ALA A 247 -19.52 21.12 -8.07
CA ALA A 247 -19.01 21.11 -9.46
C ALA A 247 -17.67 20.38 -9.55
N GLU A 248 -16.76 20.63 -8.63
CA GLU A 248 -15.44 20.00 -8.54
C GLU A 248 -15.56 18.50 -8.22
N TYR A 249 -16.49 18.12 -7.34
CA TYR A 249 -16.79 16.72 -7.05
C TYR A 249 -17.20 15.94 -8.31
N LEU A 250 -18.08 16.51 -9.13
CA LEU A 250 -18.50 15.88 -10.41
C LEU A 250 -17.36 15.86 -11.43
N GLU A 251 -16.52 16.91 -11.46
CA GLU A 251 -15.37 16.99 -12.36
C GLU A 251 -14.35 15.89 -12.04
N LEU A 252 -14.06 15.62 -10.76
CA LEU A 252 -13.19 14.52 -10.34
C LEU A 252 -13.65 13.17 -10.90
N GLN A 253 -14.93 12.85 -10.76
CA GLN A 253 -15.49 11.60 -11.27
C GLN A 253 -15.46 11.49 -12.80
N THR A 254 -15.31 12.60 -13.50
CA THR A 254 -15.19 12.61 -14.96
C THR A 254 -13.73 12.49 -15.41
N VAL A 255 -12.82 13.07 -14.65
CA VAL A 255 -11.41 13.17 -15.02
C VAL A 255 -10.60 11.98 -14.53
N LEU A 256 -10.91 11.44 -13.35
CA LEU A 256 -10.21 10.31 -12.74
C LEU A 256 -10.91 8.98 -13.08
N SER A 257 -10.16 7.90 -13.19
CA SER A 257 -10.72 6.55 -13.11
C SER A 257 -11.17 6.27 -11.67
N GLU A 258 -11.91 5.19 -11.46
CA GLU A 258 -12.35 4.79 -10.11
C GLU A 258 -11.15 4.58 -9.17
N GLU A 259 -10.13 3.86 -9.63
CA GLU A 259 -8.88 3.62 -8.90
C GLU A 259 -8.12 4.94 -8.62
N GLU A 260 -7.97 5.82 -9.63
CA GLU A 260 -7.33 7.12 -9.44
C GLU A 260 -8.13 8.01 -8.47
N TYR A 261 -9.46 7.91 -8.47
CA TYR A 261 -10.31 8.68 -7.57
C TYR A 261 -10.16 8.23 -6.13
N GLU A 262 -10.17 6.93 -5.87
CA GLU A 262 -10.00 6.38 -4.52
C GLU A 262 -8.60 6.71 -3.97
N SER A 263 -7.53 6.47 -4.74
CA SER A 263 -6.17 6.85 -4.37
C SER A 263 -6.04 8.36 -4.07
N ALA A 264 -6.63 9.21 -4.91
CA ALA A 264 -6.64 10.65 -4.70
C ALA A 264 -7.36 11.05 -3.41
N ARG A 265 -8.51 10.41 -3.12
CA ARG A 265 -9.29 10.64 -1.91
C ARG A 265 -8.50 10.30 -0.64
N GLU A 266 -7.85 9.13 -0.63
CA GLU A 266 -7.02 8.66 0.48
C GLU A 266 -5.83 9.58 0.73
N SER A 267 -5.19 10.08 -0.32
CA SER A 267 -4.04 10.98 -0.21
C SER A 267 -4.37 12.38 0.33
N THR A 268 -5.64 12.74 0.50
CA THR A 268 -6.04 14.07 1.01
C THR A 268 -5.51 14.40 2.41
N LEU A 269 -5.23 13.37 3.22
CA LEU A 269 -4.73 13.50 4.59
C LEU A 269 -3.22 13.29 4.70
N THR A 270 -2.60 12.58 3.75
CA THR A 270 -1.21 12.09 3.86
C THR A 270 -0.25 12.71 2.85
N ALA A 271 -0.73 13.35 1.79
CA ALA A 271 0.12 13.94 0.76
C ALA A 271 0.77 15.25 1.24
N PHE A 272 1.94 15.13 1.87
CA PHE A 272 2.78 16.25 2.29
C PHE A 272 4.09 16.23 1.48
N TYR A 273 4.33 17.31 0.73
CA TYR A 273 5.58 17.47 0.00
C TYR A 273 6.66 18.11 0.88
N THR A 274 7.88 17.60 0.74
CA THR A 274 9.04 18.11 1.45
C THR A 274 9.35 19.55 1.03
N PRO A 275 9.50 20.48 1.98
CA PRO A 275 9.84 21.86 1.64
C PRO A 275 11.17 21.97 0.88
N PRO A 276 11.27 22.87 -0.14
CA PRO A 276 12.47 23.04 -0.96
C PRO A 276 13.74 23.27 -0.16
N ILE A 277 13.65 24.00 0.95
CA ILE A 277 14.81 24.27 1.81
C ILE A 277 15.38 22.99 2.42
N VAL A 278 14.54 22.02 2.76
CA VAL A 278 14.96 20.73 3.30
C VAL A 278 15.66 19.93 2.22
N ILE A 279 15.07 19.83 1.03
CA ILE A 279 15.67 19.12 -0.12
C ILE A 279 17.04 19.68 -0.45
N LYS A 280 17.18 21.03 -0.55
CA LYS A 280 18.45 21.70 -0.79
C LYS A 280 19.49 21.40 0.28
N SER A 281 19.08 21.38 1.57
CA SER A 281 19.96 21.05 2.68
C SER A 281 20.45 19.60 2.65
N MET A 282 19.59 18.67 2.25
CA MET A 282 19.94 17.26 2.09
C MET A 282 20.95 17.07 0.94
N TYR A 283 20.76 17.71 -0.19
CA TYR A 283 21.73 17.69 -1.29
C TYR A 283 23.06 18.31 -0.86
N GLN A 284 23.05 19.45 -0.15
CA GLN A 284 24.28 20.06 0.37
C GLN A 284 25.02 19.13 1.31
N ALA A 285 24.31 18.33 2.13
CA ALA A 285 24.95 17.32 2.98
C ALA A 285 25.62 16.24 2.14
N LEU A 286 24.96 15.74 1.08
CA LEU A 286 25.57 14.75 0.18
C LEU A 286 26.82 15.27 -0.54
N GLU A 287 26.81 16.52 -0.99
CA GLU A 287 27.99 17.20 -1.57
C GLU A 287 29.13 17.29 -0.56
N ASN A 288 28.84 17.67 0.69
CA ASN A 288 29.80 17.77 1.77
C ASN A 288 30.38 16.38 2.15
N MET A 289 29.61 15.31 2.00
CA MET A 289 30.10 13.93 2.15
C MET A 289 30.94 13.44 0.97
N GLY A 290 31.03 14.24 -0.12
CA GLY A 290 31.87 13.96 -1.26
C GLY A 290 31.18 13.26 -2.44
N LEU A 291 29.86 13.17 -2.45
CA LEU A 291 29.11 12.64 -3.59
C LEU A 291 29.36 13.52 -4.82
N LYS A 292 29.71 12.90 -5.95
CA LYS A 292 29.92 13.58 -7.25
C LYS A 292 29.20 12.88 -8.40
N SER A 293 29.12 11.56 -8.33
CA SER A 293 28.47 10.72 -9.34
C SER A 293 27.94 9.47 -8.65
N GLY A 294 26.98 8.80 -9.27
CA GLY A 294 26.40 7.58 -8.75
C GLY A 294 24.91 7.45 -9.06
N ASN A 295 24.30 6.41 -8.52
CA ASN A 295 22.88 6.14 -8.64
C ASN A 295 22.17 6.56 -7.34
N ILE A 296 21.21 7.46 -7.46
CA ILE A 296 20.42 7.98 -6.33
C ILE A 296 19.01 7.44 -6.45
N LEU A 297 18.49 6.82 -5.40
CA LEU A 297 17.13 6.33 -5.28
C LEU A 297 16.29 7.27 -4.44
N GLU A 298 15.09 7.60 -4.90
CA GLU A 298 14.00 8.21 -4.13
C GLU A 298 12.87 7.19 -4.02
N PRO A 299 12.69 6.50 -2.87
CA PRO A 299 11.81 5.34 -2.75
C PRO A 299 10.31 5.70 -2.66
N SER A 300 9.98 6.98 -2.50
CA SER A 300 8.61 7.51 -2.45
C SER A 300 8.61 8.91 -3.06
N CYS A 301 8.76 8.94 -4.41
CA CYS A 301 9.17 10.19 -5.06
C CYS A 301 8.03 11.21 -5.25
N GLY A 302 6.76 10.82 -5.07
CA GLY A 302 5.64 11.70 -5.37
C GLY A 302 5.73 12.23 -6.80
N VAL A 303 5.63 13.52 -6.94
CA VAL A 303 5.84 14.20 -8.24
C VAL A 303 7.32 14.44 -8.57
N GLY A 304 8.26 13.92 -7.79
CA GLY A 304 9.69 13.95 -8.04
C GLY A 304 10.39 15.26 -7.65
N ASN A 305 9.99 15.90 -6.55
CA ASN A 305 10.61 17.15 -6.13
C ASN A 305 12.11 17.04 -5.86
N PHE A 306 12.58 15.94 -5.28
CA PHE A 306 14.01 15.68 -5.11
C PHE A 306 14.71 15.55 -6.47
N ILE A 307 14.08 14.87 -7.43
CA ILE A 307 14.65 14.73 -8.77
C ILE A 307 14.75 16.09 -9.47
N GLY A 308 13.69 16.91 -9.38
CA GLY A 308 13.62 18.24 -10.00
C GLY A 308 14.55 19.28 -9.36
N MET A 309 14.91 19.09 -8.10
CA MET A 309 15.78 20.01 -7.34
C MET A 309 17.23 19.50 -7.23
N LYS A 310 17.57 18.41 -7.93
CA LYS A 310 18.96 17.92 -7.97
C LYS A 310 19.89 19.03 -8.46
N PRO A 311 20.96 19.40 -7.70
CA PRO A 311 21.85 20.48 -8.08
C PRO A 311 22.72 20.11 -9.29
N GLU A 312 23.15 21.12 -10.06
CA GLU A 312 24.00 20.94 -11.23
C GLU A 312 25.34 20.28 -10.91
N SER A 313 25.88 20.49 -9.72
CA SER A 313 27.10 19.82 -9.20
C SER A 313 27.00 18.31 -9.15
N LEU A 314 25.78 17.77 -9.12
CA LEU A 314 25.46 16.34 -9.16
C LEU A 314 24.87 15.91 -10.52
N SER A 315 25.16 16.64 -11.62
CA SER A 315 24.67 16.31 -12.97
C SER A 315 25.02 14.89 -13.39
N ASP A 316 26.20 14.36 -12.96
CA ASP A 316 26.64 13.01 -13.25
C ASP A 316 25.93 11.91 -12.43
N CYS A 317 25.11 12.29 -11.44
CA CYS A 317 24.26 11.35 -10.70
C CYS A 317 22.99 11.04 -11.50
N LYS A 318 22.67 9.73 -11.56
CA LYS A 318 21.44 9.23 -12.17
C LYS A 318 20.36 9.11 -11.09
N MET A 319 19.16 9.59 -11.41
CA MET A 319 18.01 9.53 -10.49
C MET A 319 17.07 8.39 -10.84
N TYR A 320 16.63 7.71 -9.80
CA TYR A 320 15.63 6.64 -9.84
C TYR A 320 14.55 6.97 -8.84
N GLY A 321 13.30 6.87 -9.23
CA GLY A 321 12.16 7.12 -8.36
C GLY A 321 11.24 5.90 -8.32
N VAL A 322 10.59 5.69 -7.18
CA VAL A 322 9.48 4.76 -7.03
C VAL A 322 8.31 5.55 -6.48
N GLU A 323 7.11 5.35 -7.01
CA GLU A 323 5.91 6.02 -6.54
C GLU A 323 4.69 5.10 -6.67
N LEU A 324 4.00 4.93 -5.55
CA LEU A 324 2.80 4.12 -5.47
C LEU A 324 1.60 4.83 -6.12
N ASP A 325 1.40 6.14 -5.84
CA ASP A 325 0.30 6.89 -6.43
C ASP A 325 0.46 7.03 -7.94
N SER A 326 -0.46 6.39 -8.65
CA SER A 326 -0.42 6.29 -10.11
C SER A 326 -0.36 7.66 -10.82
N VAL A 327 -1.11 8.64 -10.34
CA VAL A 327 -1.16 9.97 -10.98
C VAL A 327 0.16 10.72 -10.74
N SER A 328 0.63 10.77 -9.49
CA SER A 328 1.88 11.43 -9.14
C SER A 328 3.09 10.81 -9.85
N GLY A 329 3.19 9.48 -9.87
CA GLY A 329 4.29 8.77 -10.51
C GLY A 329 4.31 8.96 -12.03
N ARG A 330 3.15 8.93 -12.69
CA ARG A 330 3.05 9.18 -14.14
C ARG A 330 3.37 10.64 -14.50
N ILE A 331 2.98 11.60 -13.66
CA ILE A 331 3.39 13.00 -13.80
C ILE A 331 4.91 13.13 -13.66
N ALA A 332 5.51 12.49 -12.62
CA ALA A 332 6.95 12.47 -12.42
C ALA A 332 7.70 11.90 -13.65
N ALA A 333 7.19 10.81 -14.24
CA ALA A 333 7.76 10.20 -15.44
C ALA A 333 7.72 11.14 -16.67
N GLN A 334 6.70 11.98 -16.78
CA GLN A 334 6.58 13.01 -17.83
C GLN A 334 7.48 14.22 -17.58
N LEU A 335 7.68 14.60 -16.32
CA LEU A 335 8.56 15.70 -15.93
C LEU A 335 10.04 15.32 -16.05
N TYR A 336 10.41 14.13 -15.61
CA TYR A 336 11.81 13.71 -15.48
C TYR A 336 12.15 12.59 -16.47
N GLN A 337 12.00 12.87 -17.75
CA GLN A 337 12.12 11.91 -18.87
C GLN A 337 13.49 11.24 -18.99
N LYS A 338 14.53 11.78 -18.33
CA LYS A 338 15.89 11.19 -18.27
C LYS A 338 16.12 10.36 -17.01
N SER A 339 15.18 10.39 -16.05
CA SER A 339 15.19 9.57 -14.84
C SER A 339 14.41 8.28 -15.06
N LYS A 340 14.55 7.33 -14.16
CA LYS A 340 13.80 6.07 -14.19
C LYS A 340 12.77 6.10 -13.08
N ILE A 341 11.50 6.11 -13.43
CA ILE A 341 10.39 6.17 -12.47
C ILE A 341 9.58 4.88 -12.56
N ALA A 342 9.56 4.12 -11.48
CA ALA A 342 8.66 2.98 -11.30
C ALA A 342 7.35 3.49 -10.68
N VAL A 343 6.22 3.21 -11.34
CA VAL A 343 4.88 3.60 -10.86
C VAL A 343 4.22 2.34 -10.32
N GLU A 344 4.64 1.94 -9.14
CA GLU A 344 4.20 0.73 -8.43
C GLU A 344 4.68 0.78 -6.98
N GLY A 345 4.15 -0.09 -6.10
CA GLY A 345 4.61 -0.19 -4.73
C GLY A 345 6.09 -0.59 -4.65
N TYR A 346 6.81 -0.02 -3.69
CA TYR A 346 8.25 -0.26 -3.51
C TYR A 346 8.57 -1.75 -3.32
N GLU A 347 7.69 -2.50 -2.67
CA GLU A 347 7.79 -3.94 -2.44
C GLU A 347 7.72 -4.78 -3.73
N LYS A 348 7.11 -4.23 -4.79
CA LYS A 348 6.95 -4.88 -6.11
C LYS A 348 8.11 -4.58 -7.06
N VAL A 349 8.86 -3.50 -6.79
CA VAL A 349 9.96 -3.06 -7.64
C VAL A 349 11.15 -4.01 -7.48
N ASN A 350 11.64 -4.53 -8.60
CA ASN A 350 12.84 -5.35 -8.60
C ASN A 350 14.09 -4.48 -8.73
N LEU A 351 14.59 -3.98 -7.60
CA LEU A 351 15.81 -3.18 -7.53
C LEU A 351 17.04 -4.10 -7.34
N PRO A 352 18.12 -3.88 -8.10
CA PRO A 352 19.35 -4.68 -7.94
C PRO A 352 20.06 -4.37 -6.62
N ASP A 353 20.55 -5.41 -5.95
CA ASP A 353 21.38 -5.25 -4.75
C ASP A 353 22.64 -4.42 -5.02
N SER A 354 23.00 -3.56 -4.07
CA SER A 354 24.21 -2.71 -4.13
C SER A 354 24.32 -1.83 -5.38
N PHE A 355 23.20 -1.50 -6.01
CA PHE A 355 23.16 -0.68 -7.23
C PHE A 355 23.11 0.82 -6.93
N PHE A 356 22.52 1.19 -5.82
CA PHE A 356 22.39 2.61 -5.42
C PHE A 356 23.49 3.01 -4.47
N ASP A 357 24.06 4.19 -4.72
CA ASP A 357 25.06 4.82 -3.85
C ASP A 357 24.40 5.62 -2.73
N VAL A 358 23.19 6.11 -2.96
CA VAL A 358 22.39 6.91 -2.02
C VAL A 358 20.92 6.59 -2.18
N ALA A 359 20.20 6.49 -1.06
CA ALA A 359 18.76 6.65 -1.00
C ALA A 359 18.43 7.98 -0.32
N ILE A 360 17.60 8.81 -0.94
CA ILE A 360 17.21 10.13 -0.44
C ILE A 360 15.72 10.32 -0.65
N GLY A 361 15.02 10.83 0.35
CA GLY A 361 13.59 11.08 0.22
C GLY A 361 12.96 11.42 1.56
N ASN A 362 11.65 11.62 1.53
CA ASN A 362 10.77 11.70 2.68
C ASN A 362 9.78 10.55 2.54
N VAL A 363 10.11 9.40 3.11
CA VAL A 363 9.25 8.21 3.02
C VAL A 363 7.97 8.40 3.83
N PRO A 364 6.87 7.75 3.45
CA PRO A 364 5.66 7.73 4.25
C PRO A 364 5.95 7.21 5.66
N PHE A 365 5.24 7.73 6.64
CA PHE A 365 5.32 7.26 8.02
C PHE A 365 3.91 7.05 8.55
N GLY A 366 3.75 6.01 9.37
CA GLY A 366 2.46 5.60 9.92
C GLY A 366 2.61 4.28 10.66
N GLU A 367 1.55 3.85 11.31
CA GLU A 367 1.50 2.58 12.05
C GLU A 367 0.92 1.44 11.20
N PHE A 368 1.10 1.47 9.90
CA PHE A 368 0.70 0.38 9.00
C PHE A 368 1.91 -0.45 8.56
N LYS A 369 1.66 -1.70 8.25
CA LYS A 369 2.66 -2.68 7.82
C LYS A 369 2.72 -2.76 6.31
N VAL A 370 3.91 -3.01 5.77
CA VAL A 370 4.12 -3.30 4.35
C VAL A 370 4.26 -4.80 4.18
N PHE A 371 3.47 -5.39 3.27
CA PHE A 371 3.57 -6.80 2.94
C PHE A 371 4.60 -7.01 1.84
N ASP A 372 5.74 -7.58 2.22
CA ASP A 372 6.78 -8.00 1.30
C ASP A 372 7.23 -9.40 1.71
N SER A 373 6.95 -10.39 0.89
CA SER A 373 7.29 -11.80 1.16
C SER A 373 8.77 -12.03 1.51
N ARG A 374 9.66 -11.10 1.16
CA ARG A 374 11.07 -11.11 1.54
C ARG A 374 11.29 -10.78 3.02
N TYR A 375 10.37 -10.01 3.64
CA TYR A 375 10.51 -9.41 4.96
C TYR A 375 9.34 -9.64 5.92
N ASP A 376 8.23 -10.25 5.49
CA ASP A 376 7.01 -10.46 6.27
C ASP A 376 7.26 -11.12 7.63
N ARG A 377 8.23 -12.04 7.69
CA ARG A 377 8.65 -12.67 8.95
C ARG A 377 9.16 -11.70 10.03
N TYR A 378 9.50 -10.47 9.68
CA TYR A 378 10.01 -9.44 10.60
C TYR A 378 8.92 -8.49 11.08
N ASN A 379 7.73 -8.53 10.46
CA ASN A 379 6.58 -7.72 10.83
C ASN A 379 6.89 -6.21 10.88
N PHE A 380 7.58 -5.70 9.88
CA PHE A 380 8.02 -4.32 9.81
C PHE A 380 6.85 -3.36 9.59
N PHE A 381 6.84 -2.25 10.32
CA PHE A 381 6.03 -1.09 9.96
C PHE A 381 6.67 -0.36 8.77
N ILE A 382 5.88 0.50 8.09
CA ILE A 382 6.36 1.26 6.92
C ILE A 382 7.66 2.01 7.18
N HIS A 383 7.88 2.53 8.39
CA HIS A 383 9.09 3.25 8.77
C HIS A 383 10.29 2.34 9.11
N ASP A 384 10.08 1.04 9.22
CA ASP A 384 11.13 0.03 9.44
C ASP A 384 11.54 -0.64 8.13
N TYR A 385 10.72 -0.49 7.09
CA TYR A 385 10.88 -1.07 5.77
C TYR A 385 11.83 -0.26 4.89
#